data_c9a9ab76eaa9482a435fec146c6e1fe1
#
_entry.id   c9a9ab76eaa9482a435fec146c6e1fe1
#
_cell.length_a   1.000
_cell.length_b   1.000
_cell.length_c   1.000
_cell.angle_alpha   90.00
_cell.angle_beta   90.00
_cell.angle_gamma   90.00
#
_symmetry.space_group_name_H-M   'P 1'
#
loop_
_entity.id
_entity.type
_entity.pdbx_description
1 polymer ?
#
loop_
_entity_poly.entity_id
_entity_poly.type
_entity_poly.pdbx_seq_one_letter_code
_entity_poly.pdbx_strand_id
1 'polypeptide(L)'
;VQMKVLVTGGSGIVGHYVINELIENNHEVVNADKVRWGTLSHSGTTTTARADKALEMRKSWGKLPTFFEVDVTDYGQVISSMEGCDGVIHLAACPSAEYYTEEFVFTTNTSSMWNICRAAEQLGIKNVLLGSSYNAIGAMGTAARWGSKEVKDPAYFPIDQHQATRSEDPYSVAKWIGEQVGDAFARRNPEMSIGSMRFNGMWDDEKFKDLNKNPISDVWERCQGFWTYLHIKDAATACRMACLLYT
;
A
#
# COMPACT_ATOMS: atom_id res chain seq x y z
N VAL A 1 -18.90 -0.67 14.90
CA VAL A 1 -19.85 -0.29 13.84
C VAL A 1 -19.41 -0.94 12.54
N GLN A 2 -20.34 -1.49 11.75
CA GLN A 2 -20.05 -1.98 10.41
C GLN A 2 -19.82 -0.78 9.48
N MET A 3 -18.78 -0.84 8.67
CA MET A 3 -18.45 0.20 7.69
C MET A 3 -18.29 -0.41 6.32
N LYS A 4 -18.49 0.39 5.27
CA LYS A 4 -18.21 0.05 3.90
C LYS A 4 -16.89 0.69 3.48
N VAL A 5 -15.90 -0.12 3.17
CA VAL A 5 -14.51 0.32 2.91
C VAL A 5 -14.11 0.02 1.48
N LEU A 6 -13.66 1.06 0.78
CA LEU A 6 -12.99 0.88 -0.51
C LEU A 6 -11.54 0.46 -0.27
N VAL A 7 -11.11 -0.60 -0.93
CA VAL A 7 -9.69 -1.01 -1.00
C VAL A 7 -9.25 -0.89 -2.45
N THR A 8 -8.36 0.06 -2.74
CA THR A 8 -7.71 0.11 -4.05
C THR A 8 -6.49 -0.80 -4.06
N GLY A 9 -6.20 -1.43 -5.19
CA GLY A 9 -5.15 -2.46 -5.23
C GLY A 9 -5.54 -3.75 -4.52
N GLY A 10 -6.84 -3.97 -4.31
CA GLY A 10 -7.35 -5.11 -3.56
C GLY A 10 -7.13 -6.47 -4.23
N SER A 11 -6.85 -6.50 -5.53
CA SER A 11 -6.48 -7.72 -6.25
C SER A 11 -5.00 -8.10 -6.09
N GLY A 12 -4.17 -7.21 -5.53
CA GLY A 12 -2.78 -7.47 -5.18
C GLY A 12 -2.65 -8.35 -3.93
N ILE A 13 -1.42 -8.78 -3.63
CA ILE A 13 -1.16 -9.66 -2.47
C ILE A 13 -1.60 -9.00 -1.16
N VAL A 14 -1.14 -7.80 -0.88
CA VAL A 14 -1.48 -7.06 0.36
C VAL A 14 -2.99 -6.79 0.41
N GLY A 15 -3.56 -6.37 -0.73
CA GLY A 15 -4.99 -6.10 -0.85
C GLY A 15 -5.87 -7.28 -0.47
N HIS A 16 -5.50 -8.51 -0.85
CA HIS A 16 -6.24 -9.71 -0.45
C HIS A 16 -6.27 -9.90 1.07
N TYR A 17 -5.13 -9.71 1.74
CA TYR A 17 -5.08 -9.81 3.20
C TYR A 17 -5.86 -8.70 3.89
N VAL A 18 -5.82 -7.47 3.36
CA VAL A 18 -6.61 -6.35 3.88
C VAL A 18 -8.11 -6.61 3.71
N ILE A 19 -8.54 -7.08 2.54
CA ILE A 19 -9.94 -7.45 2.29
C ILE A 19 -10.38 -8.57 3.23
N ASN A 20 -9.54 -9.60 3.39
CA ASN A 20 -9.84 -10.70 4.31
C ASN A 20 -10.01 -10.19 5.75
N GLU A 21 -9.10 -9.37 6.23
CA GLU A 21 -9.15 -8.75 7.56
C GLU A 21 -10.43 -7.93 7.77
N LEU A 22 -10.83 -7.14 6.77
CA LEU A 22 -12.07 -6.35 6.84
C LEU A 22 -13.31 -7.25 6.91
N ILE A 23 -13.39 -8.29 6.07
CA ILE A 23 -14.52 -9.24 6.05
C ILE A 23 -14.62 -10.01 7.36
N GLU A 24 -13.51 -10.52 7.88
CA GLU A 24 -13.46 -11.25 9.16
C GLU A 24 -13.90 -10.37 10.35
N ASN A 25 -13.76 -9.04 10.21
CA ASN A 25 -14.24 -8.06 11.18
C ASN A 25 -15.61 -7.44 10.83
N ASN A 26 -16.39 -8.09 9.97
CA ASN A 26 -17.76 -7.74 9.59
C ASN A 26 -17.92 -6.38 8.89
N HIS A 27 -16.93 -5.93 8.13
CA HIS A 27 -17.02 -4.75 7.27
C HIS A 27 -17.47 -5.14 5.86
N GLU A 28 -18.19 -4.24 5.19
CA GLU A 28 -18.48 -4.35 3.75
C GLU A 28 -17.27 -3.84 2.97
N VAL A 29 -16.90 -4.54 1.91
CA VAL A 29 -15.71 -4.20 1.13
C VAL A 29 -16.06 -3.98 -0.33
N VAL A 30 -15.49 -2.92 -0.89
CA VAL A 30 -15.43 -2.65 -2.32
C VAL A 30 -13.97 -2.79 -2.75
N ASN A 31 -13.70 -3.61 -3.76
CA ASN A 31 -12.38 -3.72 -4.37
C ASN A 31 -12.31 -2.89 -5.65
N ALA A 32 -11.39 -1.94 -5.72
CA ALA A 32 -11.08 -1.18 -6.93
C ALA A 32 -9.66 -1.50 -7.41
N ASP A 33 -9.54 -2.08 -8.59
CA ASP A 33 -8.25 -2.48 -9.15
C ASP A 33 -8.31 -2.49 -10.68
N LYS A 34 -7.19 -2.31 -11.37
CA LYS A 34 -7.07 -2.53 -12.82
C LYS A 34 -7.20 -3.99 -13.22
N VAL A 35 -6.97 -4.89 -12.27
CA VAL A 35 -6.85 -6.32 -12.51
C VAL A 35 -7.94 -7.05 -11.73
N ARG A 36 -8.68 -7.91 -12.43
CA ARG A 36 -9.70 -8.74 -11.80
C ARG A 36 -9.10 -9.78 -10.87
N TRP A 37 -9.96 -10.29 -9.99
CA TRP A 37 -9.64 -11.41 -9.12
C TRP A 37 -8.95 -12.56 -9.87
N GLY A 38 -7.87 -13.07 -9.32
CA GLY A 38 -7.15 -14.21 -9.85
C GLY A 38 -5.92 -13.87 -10.70
N THR A 39 -5.77 -12.61 -11.11
CA THR A 39 -4.56 -12.14 -11.78
C THR A 39 -3.68 -11.45 -10.75
N LEU A 40 -2.84 -12.21 -10.06
CA LEU A 40 -1.98 -11.64 -9.05
C LEU A 40 -0.77 -10.99 -9.70
N SER A 41 -0.64 -9.71 -9.45
CA SER A 41 0.55 -8.89 -9.51
C SER A 41 1.22 -8.64 -10.85
N HIS A 42 1.45 -7.37 -11.10
CA HIS A 42 2.30 -6.85 -12.17
C HIS A 42 3.80 -6.98 -11.87
N SER A 43 4.20 -7.43 -10.68
CA SER A 43 5.59 -7.44 -10.25
C SER A 43 6.35 -8.74 -10.54
N GLY A 44 5.78 -9.66 -11.30
CA GLY A 44 6.46 -10.92 -11.63
C GLY A 44 6.81 -11.84 -10.44
N THR A 45 6.50 -11.42 -9.21
CA THR A 45 6.83 -12.13 -7.97
C THR A 45 5.74 -13.04 -7.45
N THR A 46 4.66 -13.21 -8.21
CA THR A 46 3.56 -14.09 -7.80
C THR A 46 3.94 -15.55 -8.01
N THR A 47 4.22 -16.23 -6.93
CA THR A 47 4.40 -17.66 -6.95
C THR A 47 3.04 -18.37 -7.02
N THR A 48 3.02 -19.61 -7.52
CA THR A 48 1.81 -20.46 -7.51
C THR A 48 1.22 -20.57 -6.10
N ALA A 49 2.06 -20.73 -5.07
CA ALA A 49 1.62 -20.82 -3.68
C ALA A 49 0.87 -19.56 -3.20
N ARG A 50 1.31 -18.36 -3.62
CA ARG A 50 0.62 -17.12 -3.31
C ARG A 50 -0.72 -16.98 -4.04
N ALA A 51 -0.77 -17.42 -5.29
CA ALA A 51 -2.00 -17.46 -6.07
C ALA A 51 -3.03 -18.41 -5.43
N ASP A 52 -2.60 -19.60 -5.01
CA ASP A 52 -3.43 -20.57 -4.33
C ASP A 52 -3.95 -20.04 -2.99
N LYS A 53 -3.09 -19.38 -2.21
CA LYS A 53 -3.48 -18.75 -0.94
C LYS A 53 -4.54 -17.66 -1.13
N ALA A 54 -4.37 -16.81 -2.13
CA ALA A 54 -5.36 -15.79 -2.46
C ALA A 54 -6.70 -16.40 -2.92
N LEU A 55 -6.65 -17.52 -3.65
CA LEU A 55 -7.85 -18.27 -4.04
C LEU A 55 -8.55 -18.88 -2.82
N GLU A 56 -7.81 -19.47 -1.88
CA GLU A 56 -8.36 -19.99 -0.63
C GLU A 56 -9.06 -18.91 0.18
N MET A 57 -8.42 -17.75 0.36
CA MET A 57 -9.04 -16.61 1.04
C MET A 57 -10.36 -16.20 0.36
N ARG A 58 -10.37 -16.07 -0.97
CA ARG A 58 -11.62 -15.72 -1.70
C ARG A 58 -12.73 -16.75 -1.50
N LYS A 59 -12.40 -18.03 -1.43
CA LYS A 59 -13.37 -19.11 -1.15
C LYS A 59 -13.97 -19.00 0.26
N SER A 60 -13.19 -18.54 1.24
CA SER A 60 -13.67 -18.40 2.62
C SER A 60 -14.59 -17.19 2.84
N TRP A 61 -14.59 -16.20 1.94
CA TRP A 61 -15.41 -14.99 2.09
C TRP A 61 -16.93 -15.20 1.92
N GLY A 62 -17.35 -16.37 1.46
CA GLY A 62 -18.76 -16.69 1.19
C GLY A 62 -19.29 -15.90 -0.01
N LYS A 63 -19.32 -14.56 0.05
CA LYS A 63 -19.65 -13.68 -1.07
C LYS A 63 -18.43 -12.81 -1.41
N LEU A 64 -18.09 -12.77 -2.69
CA LEU A 64 -17.03 -11.87 -3.15
C LEU A 64 -17.44 -10.40 -2.95
N PRO A 65 -16.50 -9.53 -2.53
CA PRO A 65 -16.70 -8.09 -2.52
C PRO A 65 -17.12 -7.55 -3.89
N THR A 66 -17.83 -6.44 -3.88
CA THR A 66 -18.09 -5.67 -5.11
C THR A 66 -16.75 -5.31 -5.75
N PHE A 67 -16.63 -5.54 -7.05
CA PHE A 67 -15.41 -5.25 -7.79
C PHE A 67 -15.68 -4.19 -8.85
N PHE A 68 -14.86 -3.15 -8.84
CA PHE A 68 -14.78 -2.16 -9.92
C PHE A 68 -13.41 -2.23 -10.59
N GLU A 69 -13.42 -2.28 -11.92
CA GLU A 69 -12.21 -2.10 -12.72
C GLU A 69 -11.92 -0.59 -12.79
N VAL A 70 -10.84 -0.16 -12.13
CA VAL A 70 -10.52 1.26 -11.91
C VAL A 70 -9.07 1.56 -12.25
N ASP A 71 -8.86 2.55 -13.09
CA ASP A 71 -7.59 3.26 -13.18
C ASP A 71 -7.56 4.36 -12.13
N VAL A 72 -6.72 4.21 -11.11
CA VAL A 72 -6.61 5.18 -10.01
C VAL A 72 -6.05 6.54 -10.46
N THR A 73 -5.54 6.66 -11.69
CA THR A 73 -5.13 7.93 -12.29
C THR A 73 -6.30 8.67 -12.94
N ASP A 74 -7.42 7.99 -13.20
CA ASP A 74 -8.66 8.57 -13.70
C ASP A 74 -9.55 9.00 -12.53
N TYR A 75 -9.70 10.30 -12.35
CA TYR A 75 -10.50 10.86 -11.25
C TYR A 75 -11.97 10.43 -11.30
N GLY A 76 -12.56 10.35 -12.49
CA GLY A 76 -13.96 9.96 -12.66
C GLY A 76 -14.22 8.52 -12.22
N GLN A 77 -13.32 7.60 -12.55
CA GLN A 77 -13.42 6.21 -12.11
C GLN A 77 -13.20 6.09 -10.59
N VAL A 78 -12.23 6.84 -10.04
CA VAL A 78 -11.95 6.86 -8.60
C VAL A 78 -13.18 7.32 -7.82
N ILE A 79 -13.73 8.51 -8.13
CA ILE A 79 -14.85 9.05 -7.36
C ILE A 79 -16.09 8.16 -7.45
N SER A 80 -16.40 7.62 -8.62
CA SER A 80 -17.54 6.73 -8.80
C SER A 80 -17.40 5.43 -8.01
N SER A 81 -16.19 4.89 -7.90
CA SER A 81 -15.96 3.66 -7.13
C SER A 81 -16.05 3.89 -5.61
N MET A 82 -15.89 5.13 -5.15
CA MET A 82 -15.92 5.53 -3.75
C MET A 82 -17.32 5.89 -3.25
N GLU A 83 -18.32 6.02 -4.12
CA GLU A 83 -19.68 6.41 -3.73
C GLU A 83 -20.28 5.45 -2.70
N GLY A 84 -20.78 6.02 -1.60
CA GLY A 84 -21.40 5.28 -0.50
C GLY A 84 -20.40 4.49 0.37
N CYS A 85 -19.10 4.74 0.26
CA CYS A 85 -18.10 4.20 1.19
C CYS A 85 -17.91 5.12 2.39
N ASP A 86 -17.61 4.52 3.55
CA ASP A 86 -17.34 5.22 4.81
C ASP A 86 -15.84 5.47 5.03
N GLY A 87 -14.99 4.69 4.36
CA GLY A 87 -13.55 4.79 4.45
C GLY A 87 -12.82 4.24 3.22
N VAL A 88 -11.56 4.63 3.08
CA VAL A 88 -10.71 4.23 1.95
C VAL A 88 -9.36 3.74 2.44
N ILE A 89 -8.93 2.58 1.94
CA ILE A 89 -7.57 2.06 2.09
C ILE A 89 -6.95 2.02 0.70
N HIS A 90 -6.01 2.94 0.43
CA HIS A 90 -5.37 3.10 -0.87
C HIS A 90 -4.04 2.35 -0.93
N LEU A 91 -4.04 1.18 -1.57
CA LEU A 91 -2.85 0.34 -1.77
C LEU A 91 -2.41 0.25 -3.23
N ALA A 92 -3.25 0.69 -4.18
CA ALA A 92 -2.90 0.68 -5.60
C ALA A 92 -1.69 1.56 -5.86
N ALA A 93 -0.65 0.99 -6.44
CA ALA A 93 0.58 1.70 -6.81
C ALA A 93 1.39 0.88 -7.80
N CYS A 94 2.26 1.54 -8.56
CA CYS A 94 3.38 0.89 -9.21
C CYS A 94 4.46 0.61 -8.15
N PRO A 95 4.75 -0.64 -7.79
CA PRO A 95 5.56 -0.96 -6.62
C PRO A 95 7.07 -0.80 -6.85
N SER A 96 7.49 -0.66 -8.10
CA SER A 96 8.91 -0.45 -8.47
C SER A 96 9.05 0.17 -9.85
N ALA A 97 10.20 0.80 -10.11
CA ALA A 97 10.58 1.29 -11.43
C ALA A 97 11.22 0.20 -12.32
N GLU A 98 11.31 -1.04 -11.85
CA GLU A 98 12.01 -2.12 -12.57
C GLU A 98 11.29 -2.52 -13.88
N TYR A 99 9.95 -2.39 -13.92
CA TYR A 99 9.13 -2.83 -15.05
C TYR A 99 8.43 -1.69 -15.80
N TYR A 100 8.63 -0.44 -15.36
CA TYR A 100 7.96 0.74 -15.88
C TYR A 100 8.94 1.88 -16.05
N THR A 101 8.60 2.86 -16.89
CA THR A 101 9.40 4.09 -16.96
C THR A 101 9.27 4.90 -15.67
N GLU A 102 10.26 5.71 -15.38
CA GLU A 102 10.29 6.56 -14.18
C GLU A 102 9.09 7.51 -14.14
N GLU A 103 8.76 8.10 -15.29
CA GLU A 103 7.63 9.01 -15.43
C GLU A 103 6.29 8.32 -15.14
N PHE A 104 6.15 7.07 -15.61
CA PHE A 104 4.93 6.29 -15.37
C PHE A 104 4.77 5.96 -13.89
N VAL A 105 5.84 5.53 -13.23
CA VAL A 105 5.81 5.23 -11.78
C VAL A 105 5.50 6.48 -10.98
N PHE A 106 6.22 7.56 -11.26
CA PHE A 106 6.04 8.82 -10.54
C PHE A 106 4.62 9.38 -10.72
N THR A 107 4.17 9.50 -11.98
CA THR A 107 2.86 10.07 -12.30
C THR A 107 1.72 9.22 -11.73
N THR A 108 1.78 7.90 -11.94
CA THR A 108 0.74 6.99 -11.42
C THR A 108 0.61 7.09 -9.90
N ASN A 109 1.73 7.00 -9.19
CA ASN A 109 1.70 6.97 -7.73
C ASN A 109 1.31 8.32 -7.12
N THR A 110 1.75 9.45 -7.70
CA THR A 110 1.38 10.78 -7.18
C THR A 110 -0.06 11.17 -7.52
N SER A 111 -0.49 10.95 -8.78
CA SER A 111 -1.85 11.28 -9.22
C SER A 111 -2.90 10.48 -8.47
N SER A 112 -2.64 9.18 -8.22
CA SER A 112 -3.58 8.34 -7.48
C SER A 112 -3.81 8.84 -6.05
N MET A 113 -2.74 9.22 -5.33
CA MET A 113 -2.85 9.78 -3.97
C MET A 113 -3.70 11.06 -3.95
N TRP A 114 -3.47 11.95 -4.93
CA TRP A 114 -4.27 13.16 -5.08
C TRP A 114 -5.73 12.85 -5.37
N ASN A 115 -6.01 11.96 -6.33
CA ASN A 115 -7.35 11.59 -6.73
C ASN A 115 -8.15 10.98 -5.58
N ILE A 116 -7.55 10.08 -4.81
CA ILE A 116 -8.18 9.47 -3.64
C ILE A 116 -8.53 10.52 -2.57
N CYS A 117 -7.58 11.37 -2.19
CA CYS A 117 -7.83 12.41 -1.20
C CYS A 117 -8.89 13.41 -1.67
N ARG A 118 -8.84 13.80 -2.95
CA ARG A 118 -9.82 14.72 -3.55
C ARG A 118 -11.22 14.14 -3.63
N ALA A 119 -11.34 12.87 -4.02
CA ALA A 119 -12.62 12.18 -4.08
C ALA A 119 -13.21 11.99 -2.67
N ALA A 120 -12.37 11.60 -1.70
CA ALA A 120 -12.79 11.47 -0.30
C ALA A 120 -13.34 12.80 0.25
N GLU A 121 -12.63 13.91 0.01
CA GLU A 121 -13.09 15.25 0.38
C GLU A 121 -14.44 15.59 -0.26
N GLN A 122 -14.61 15.35 -1.56
CA GLN A 122 -15.83 15.68 -2.28
C GLN A 122 -17.03 14.84 -1.85
N LEU A 123 -16.81 13.57 -1.48
CA LEU A 123 -17.84 12.66 -0.99
C LEU A 123 -18.09 12.74 0.52
N GLY A 124 -17.31 13.53 1.25
CA GLY A 124 -17.40 13.64 2.70
C GLY A 124 -16.88 12.40 3.45
N ILE A 125 -16.05 11.58 2.81
CA ILE A 125 -15.41 10.42 3.43
C ILE A 125 -14.29 10.92 4.34
N LYS A 126 -14.40 10.64 5.64
CA LYS A 126 -13.48 11.17 6.64
C LYS A 126 -12.24 10.31 6.86
N ASN A 127 -12.34 9.01 6.61
CA ASN A 127 -11.32 8.03 6.97
C ASN A 127 -10.54 7.57 5.72
N VAL A 128 -9.29 7.99 5.61
CA VAL A 128 -8.43 7.66 4.48
C VAL A 128 -7.09 7.12 4.97
N LEU A 129 -6.72 5.93 4.53
CA LEU A 129 -5.40 5.37 4.73
C LEU A 129 -4.65 5.32 3.40
N LEU A 130 -3.49 5.95 3.34
CA LEU A 130 -2.59 5.94 2.19
C LEU A 130 -1.44 4.95 2.43
N GLY A 131 -1.26 4.02 1.49
CA GLY A 131 -0.14 3.10 1.49
C GLY A 131 1.15 3.79 1.08
N SER A 132 1.95 4.22 2.06
CA SER A 132 3.31 4.70 1.86
C SER A 132 4.32 3.55 1.94
N SER A 133 5.59 3.88 2.05
CA SER A 133 6.69 2.92 2.14
C SER A 133 7.80 3.49 3.03
N TYR A 134 8.54 2.62 3.71
CA TYR A 134 9.77 3.04 4.37
C TYR A 134 10.78 3.66 3.38
N ASN A 135 10.65 3.35 2.08
CA ASN A 135 11.45 3.97 1.03
C ASN A 135 11.23 5.49 0.92
N ALA A 136 10.11 6.02 1.42
CA ALA A 136 9.89 7.47 1.50
C ALA A 136 10.97 8.21 2.32
N ILE A 137 11.72 7.50 3.16
CA ILE A 137 12.87 8.05 3.88
C ILE A 137 14.05 8.28 2.94
N GLY A 138 14.20 7.46 1.87
CA GLY A 138 15.28 7.58 0.90
C GLY A 138 16.65 7.24 1.47
N ALA A 139 16.71 6.59 2.62
CA ALA A 139 17.90 5.98 3.15
C ALA A 139 17.86 4.49 2.89
N MET A 140 19.01 3.82 2.90
CA MET A 140 19.11 2.37 2.77
C MET A 140 19.27 1.87 1.33
N GLY A 141 19.63 0.59 1.20
CA GLY A 141 20.03 -0.06 -0.05
C GLY A 141 18.99 -0.08 -1.18
N THR A 142 17.74 0.26 -0.91
CA THR A 142 16.70 0.37 -1.93
C THR A 142 16.92 1.52 -2.89
N ALA A 143 17.49 2.64 -2.43
CA ALA A 143 17.87 3.74 -3.30
C ALA A 143 18.95 3.33 -4.30
N ALA A 144 19.93 2.52 -3.89
CA ALA A 144 20.96 1.99 -4.76
C ALA A 144 20.42 1.01 -5.82
N ARG A 145 19.30 0.33 -5.53
CA ARG A 145 18.69 -0.64 -6.45
C ARG A 145 17.96 0.02 -7.62
N TRP A 146 17.49 1.25 -7.45
CA TRP A 146 16.58 1.90 -8.41
C TRP A 146 17.00 3.28 -8.88
N GLY A 147 18.28 3.64 -8.77
CA GLY A 147 18.79 4.87 -9.35
C GLY A 147 19.84 5.61 -8.55
N SER A 148 19.94 5.42 -7.25
CA SER A 148 21.04 5.99 -6.49
C SER A 148 22.30 5.12 -6.59
N LYS A 149 23.43 5.77 -6.82
CA LYS A 149 24.74 5.08 -6.86
C LYS A 149 25.33 4.84 -5.47
N GLU A 150 24.73 5.43 -4.45
CA GLU A 150 25.24 5.38 -3.09
C GLU A 150 24.14 4.97 -2.11
N VAL A 151 24.49 4.05 -1.21
CA VAL A 151 23.66 3.74 -0.05
C VAL A 151 23.78 4.90 0.92
N LYS A 152 22.66 5.48 1.30
CA LYS A 152 22.61 6.60 2.25
C LYS A 152 22.16 6.10 3.62
N ASP A 153 22.91 6.46 4.63
CA ASP A 153 22.51 6.21 6.01
C ASP A 153 21.34 7.12 6.41
N PRO A 154 20.47 6.68 7.31
CA PRO A 154 19.50 7.56 7.96
C PRO A 154 20.21 8.74 8.64
N ALA A 155 19.52 9.87 8.76
CA ALA A 155 20.10 11.04 9.40
C ALA A 155 20.36 10.81 10.90
N TYR A 156 19.55 9.95 11.53
CA TYR A 156 19.65 9.58 12.95
C TYR A 156 18.93 8.26 13.24
N PHE A 157 19.21 7.71 14.42
CA PHE A 157 18.51 6.58 15.02
C PHE A 157 17.96 6.96 16.41
N PRO A 158 16.81 6.42 16.82
CA PRO A 158 15.89 5.56 16.04
C PRO A 158 15.25 6.32 14.88
N ILE A 159 14.92 5.61 13.79
CA ILE A 159 14.20 6.19 12.65
C ILE A 159 12.77 6.47 13.08
N ASP A 160 12.29 7.69 12.82
CA ASP A 160 10.93 8.11 13.08
C ASP A 160 10.29 8.82 11.86
N GLN A 161 9.06 9.30 12.03
CA GLN A 161 8.32 9.98 10.97
C GLN A 161 8.86 11.37 10.61
N HIS A 162 9.69 11.97 11.45
CA HIS A 162 10.22 13.33 11.25
C HIS A 162 11.53 13.34 10.47
N GLN A 163 12.10 12.17 10.18
CA GLN A 163 13.31 12.10 9.40
C GLN A 163 13.12 12.70 8.01
N ALA A 164 13.98 13.65 7.66
CA ALA A 164 13.98 14.26 6.34
C ALA A 164 14.21 13.21 5.25
N THR A 165 13.44 13.27 4.19
CA THR A 165 13.62 12.36 3.04
C THR A 165 14.94 12.61 2.32
N ARG A 166 15.53 11.54 1.81
CA ARG A 166 16.66 11.53 0.88
C ARG A 166 16.33 10.72 -0.37
N SER A 167 15.05 10.59 -0.68
CA SER A 167 14.54 9.81 -1.81
C SER A 167 15.03 10.36 -3.14
N GLU A 168 15.51 9.48 -4.04
CA GLU A 168 16.07 9.86 -5.34
C GLU A 168 15.42 9.07 -6.49
N ASP A 169 14.79 7.92 -6.22
CA ASP A 169 14.09 7.14 -7.22
C ASP A 169 12.61 7.55 -7.33
N PRO A 170 11.97 7.32 -8.48
CA PRO A 170 10.60 7.79 -8.72
C PRO A 170 9.57 7.19 -7.79
N TYR A 171 9.75 5.94 -7.33
CA TYR A 171 8.85 5.29 -6.40
C TYR A 171 8.93 5.92 -5.01
N SER A 172 10.14 6.03 -4.48
CA SER A 172 10.40 6.58 -3.14
C SER A 172 9.95 8.04 -3.04
N VAL A 173 10.31 8.85 -4.06
CA VAL A 173 9.87 10.26 -4.15
C VAL A 173 8.35 10.36 -4.23
N ALA A 174 7.69 9.52 -5.04
CA ALA A 174 6.23 9.54 -5.16
C ALA A 174 5.54 9.14 -3.85
N LYS A 175 6.10 8.18 -3.10
CA LYS A 175 5.57 7.79 -1.77
C LYS A 175 5.68 8.94 -0.77
N TRP A 176 6.81 9.62 -0.72
CA TRP A 176 6.97 10.81 0.11
C TRP A 176 6.01 11.95 -0.28
N ILE A 177 5.88 12.25 -1.58
CA ILE A 177 4.92 13.25 -2.08
C ILE A 177 3.49 12.87 -1.70
N GLY A 178 3.13 11.59 -1.77
CA GLY A 178 1.81 11.10 -1.36
C GLY A 178 1.50 11.40 0.11
N GLU A 179 2.48 11.28 1.00
CA GLU A 179 2.32 11.68 2.41
C GLU A 179 2.05 13.19 2.52
N GLN A 180 2.78 14.03 1.76
CA GLN A 180 2.58 15.48 1.74
C GLN A 180 1.20 15.87 1.17
N VAL A 181 0.70 15.11 0.19
CA VAL A 181 -0.69 15.26 -0.31
C VAL A 181 -1.68 14.96 0.83
N GLY A 182 -1.54 13.83 1.52
CA GLY A 182 -2.38 13.49 2.67
C GLY A 182 -2.41 14.59 3.73
N ASP A 183 -1.23 15.09 4.13
CA ASP A 183 -1.09 16.19 5.08
C ASP A 183 -1.75 17.49 4.61
N ALA A 184 -1.67 17.80 3.32
CA ALA A 184 -2.30 18.99 2.77
C ALA A 184 -3.83 18.92 2.84
N PHE A 185 -4.41 17.75 2.52
CA PHE A 185 -5.85 17.52 2.63
C PHE A 185 -6.32 17.51 4.09
N ALA A 186 -5.60 16.88 5.00
CA ALA A 186 -5.92 16.89 6.43
C ALA A 186 -5.89 18.32 7.03
N ARG A 187 -4.90 19.13 6.65
CA ARG A 187 -4.83 20.54 7.11
C ARG A 187 -6.01 21.39 6.63
N ARG A 188 -6.47 21.22 5.40
CA ARG A 188 -7.60 21.99 4.86
C ARG A 188 -8.96 21.46 5.26
N ASN A 189 -9.02 20.19 5.69
CA ASN A 189 -10.23 19.52 6.13
C ASN A 189 -10.01 18.86 7.51
N PRO A 190 -10.12 19.61 8.61
CA PRO A 190 -9.86 19.08 9.95
C PRO A 190 -10.77 17.91 10.38
N GLU A 191 -11.88 17.70 9.69
CA GLU A 191 -12.79 16.58 9.88
C GLU A 191 -12.28 15.26 9.26
N MET A 192 -11.27 15.32 8.39
CA MET A 192 -10.70 14.14 7.75
C MET A 192 -9.55 13.59 8.57
N SER A 193 -9.62 12.30 8.86
CA SER A 193 -8.52 11.52 9.41
C SER A 193 -7.78 10.86 8.23
N ILE A 194 -6.62 11.38 7.88
CA ILE A 194 -5.79 10.85 6.80
C ILE A 194 -4.49 10.33 7.39
N GLY A 195 -4.26 9.02 7.28
CA GLY A 195 -3.03 8.38 7.72
C GLY A 195 -2.18 7.92 6.54
N SER A 196 -0.86 8.07 6.64
CA SER A 196 0.09 7.48 5.69
C SER A 196 0.90 6.40 6.39
N MET A 197 0.78 5.16 5.91
CA MET A 197 1.47 4.02 6.53
C MET A 197 2.72 3.64 5.73
N ARG A 198 3.90 3.83 6.33
CA ARG A 198 5.20 3.44 5.76
C ARG A 198 5.42 1.95 5.96
N PHE A 199 4.99 1.15 5.01
CA PHE A 199 5.20 -0.29 5.05
C PHE A 199 6.67 -0.64 4.82
N ASN A 200 7.15 -1.59 5.61
CA ASN A 200 8.41 -2.29 5.39
C ASN A 200 8.23 -3.46 4.42
N GLY A 201 9.24 -4.31 4.27
CA GLY A 201 9.11 -5.55 3.53
C GLY A 201 7.99 -6.41 4.10
N MET A 202 6.89 -6.54 3.35
CA MET A 202 5.75 -7.35 3.77
C MET A 202 5.95 -8.79 3.34
N TRP A 203 6.08 -9.68 4.33
CA TRP A 203 6.36 -11.09 4.13
C TRP A 203 5.19 -11.96 4.58
N ASP A 204 4.88 -12.96 3.78
CA ASP A 204 3.92 -14.02 4.08
C ASP A 204 4.60 -15.25 4.70
N ASP A 205 3.79 -16.21 5.14
CA ASP A 205 4.27 -17.47 5.72
C ASP A 205 5.23 -18.22 4.78
N GLU A 206 5.04 -18.12 3.46
CA GLU A 206 5.90 -18.78 2.46
C GLU A 206 7.29 -18.15 2.41
N LYS A 207 7.36 -16.83 2.49
CA LYS A 207 8.65 -16.12 2.54
C LYS A 207 9.43 -16.45 3.81
N PHE A 208 8.76 -16.57 4.96
CA PHE A 208 9.41 -17.00 6.20
C PHE A 208 9.90 -18.45 6.12
N LYS A 209 9.10 -19.35 5.53
CA LYS A 209 9.53 -20.76 5.32
C LYS A 209 10.72 -20.85 4.37
N ASP A 210 10.74 -20.06 3.30
CA ASP A 210 11.84 -20.00 2.35
C ASP A 210 13.14 -19.53 3.02
N LEU A 211 13.09 -18.46 3.79
CA LEU A 211 14.24 -17.94 4.53
C LEU A 211 14.78 -18.93 5.59
N ASN A 212 13.92 -19.73 6.20
CA ASN A 212 14.36 -20.77 7.12
C ASN A 212 15.10 -21.91 6.40
N LYS A 213 14.74 -22.22 5.16
CA LYS A 213 15.40 -23.25 4.34
C LYS A 213 16.64 -22.70 3.63
N ASN A 214 16.57 -21.47 3.18
CA ASN A 214 17.59 -20.79 2.39
C ASN A 214 17.96 -19.47 3.08
N PRO A 215 18.72 -19.52 4.19
CA PRO A 215 19.09 -18.30 4.91
C PRO A 215 19.96 -17.42 4.00
N ILE A 216 19.67 -16.14 3.98
CA ILE A 216 20.50 -15.14 3.30
C ILE A 216 21.89 -15.19 3.91
N SER A 217 22.88 -15.57 3.12
CA SER A 217 24.27 -15.73 3.59
C SER A 217 25.02 -14.40 3.66
N ASP A 218 24.67 -13.46 2.77
CA ASP A 218 25.30 -12.15 2.72
C ASP A 218 24.78 -11.25 3.84
N VAL A 219 25.69 -10.81 4.71
CA VAL A 219 25.38 -9.92 5.83
C VAL A 219 24.83 -8.58 5.32
N TRP A 220 25.39 -8.06 4.22
CA TRP A 220 24.95 -6.80 3.61
C TRP A 220 23.51 -6.90 3.10
N GLU A 221 23.18 -7.98 2.40
CA GLU A 221 21.80 -8.20 1.93
C GLU A 221 20.81 -8.32 3.10
N ARG A 222 21.24 -8.92 4.23
CA ARG A 222 20.42 -8.97 5.45
C ARG A 222 20.23 -7.61 6.11
N CYS A 223 21.24 -6.74 6.03
CA CYS A 223 21.20 -5.40 6.64
C CYS A 223 20.39 -4.41 5.81
N GLN A 224 20.10 -4.72 4.53
CA GLN A 224 19.23 -3.89 3.72
C GLN A 224 17.86 -3.76 4.39
N GLY A 225 17.43 -2.52 4.60
CA GLY A 225 16.22 -2.26 5.34
C GLY A 225 16.33 -2.41 6.87
N PHE A 226 17.54 -2.45 7.45
CA PHE A 226 17.78 -2.56 8.90
C PHE A 226 17.01 -3.73 9.53
N TRP A 227 16.93 -4.87 8.85
CA TRP A 227 16.14 -6.04 9.26
C TRP A 227 14.65 -5.75 9.50
N THR A 228 14.13 -4.66 8.96
CA THR A 228 12.72 -4.32 9.12
C THR A 228 11.87 -5.13 8.16
N TYR A 229 11.02 -5.95 8.70
CA TYR A 229 9.98 -6.67 7.97
C TYR A 229 8.68 -6.67 8.78
N LEU A 230 7.59 -6.86 8.09
CA LEU A 230 6.27 -6.91 8.68
C LEU A 230 5.54 -8.15 8.15
N HIS A 231 4.93 -8.93 9.04
CA HIS A 231 4.06 -10.00 8.59
C HIS A 231 2.83 -9.42 7.90
N ILE A 232 2.47 -9.96 6.73
CA ILE A 232 1.42 -9.38 5.89
C ILE A 232 0.05 -9.32 6.57
N LYS A 233 -0.25 -10.25 7.50
CA LYS A 233 -1.47 -10.22 8.33
C LYS A 233 -1.46 -9.05 9.30
N ASP A 234 -0.31 -8.77 9.93
CA ASP A 234 -0.18 -7.63 10.83
C ASP A 234 -0.31 -6.31 10.07
N ALA A 235 0.23 -6.26 8.82
CA ALA A 235 -0.01 -5.14 7.92
C ALA A 235 -1.50 -4.93 7.63
N ALA A 236 -2.24 -6.01 7.38
CA ALA A 236 -3.67 -5.94 7.12
C ALA A 236 -4.46 -5.46 8.35
N THR A 237 -4.15 -5.99 9.53
CA THR A 237 -4.73 -5.54 10.81
C THR A 237 -4.43 -4.06 11.07
N ALA A 238 -3.19 -3.63 10.85
CA ALA A 238 -2.80 -2.24 10.97
C ALA A 238 -3.57 -1.32 9.99
N CYS A 239 -3.78 -1.77 8.74
CA CYS A 239 -4.60 -1.03 7.76
C CYS A 239 -6.04 -0.84 8.26
N ARG A 240 -6.69 -1.91 8.73
CA ARG A 240 -8.04 -1.83 9.29
C ARG A 240 -8.08 -0.88 10.47
N MET A 241 -7.19 -1.04 11.41
CA MET A 241 -7.15 -0.20 12.61
C MET A 241 -6.93 1.27 12.26
N ALA A 242 -5.95 1.58 11.43
CA ALA A 242 -5.62 2.96 11.05
C ALA A 242 -6.75 3.65 10.27
N CYS A 243 -7.51 2.90 9.46
CA CYS A 243 -8.65 3.45 8.72
C CYS A 243 -9.89 3.64 9.61
N LEU A 244 -10.08 2.83 10.66
CA LEU A 244 -11.35 2.72 11.37
C LEU A 244 -11.32 3.16 12.84
N LEU A 245 -10.14 3.46 13.41
CA LEU A 245 -9.99 3.77 14.84
C LEU A 245 -10.53 5.15 15.26
N TYR A 246 -10.79 6.05 14.33
CA TYR A 246 -11.22 7.42 14.61
C TYR A 246 -12.67 7.70 14.18
N THR A 247 -13.49 6.66 14.15
CA THR A 247 -14.94 6.75 13.84
C THR A 247 -15.79 6.76 15.10
#